data_168a46cb3dccfd35282e7b2f55e8d5ed
#
_entry.id   168a46cb3dccfd35282e7b2f55e8d5ed
#
_cell.length_a   1.000
_cell.length_b   1.000
_cell.length_c   1.000
_cell.angle_alpha   90.00
_cell.angle_beta   90.00
_cell.angle_gamma   90.00
#
_symmetry.space_group_name_H-M   'P 1'
#
loop_
_entity.id
_entity.type
_entity.pdbx_description
1 polymer ?
#
loop_
_entity_poly.entity_id
_entity_poly.type
_entity_poly.pdbx_seq_one_letter_code
_entity_poly.pdbx_strand_id
1 'polypeptide(L)'
;MLREFARRVVGGGTDPGVEVDSLKILGLEESPAKLEAVIAEQQSLAECDGRIQALLASIYLSADRAADFARYLGSRDFEVTLKLLELFGARRSDRICEIGGGPGFLAWALLQSGFLHVELLEPSDYYNTGTGYLKTRSDAAGMVIHRDLADWHAASARLDVVVTKNCIHHFKNLSQSAAAIRQKMRKDALWFSFREWFADSPNELYTLIATHPFCQPYGLYEWPYPARHYVEAIEIAGFELAAVVPSGYANNCLSCFAEEPFTATERREMAETDRVLKGSPLRTVSSFWAEVNAGRRKGRFTRRYTRPQMMLFRRIEI
;
A
#
# COMPACT_ATOMS: atom_id res chain seq x y z
N MET A 1 -5.00 -30.04 -9.66
CA MET A 1 -4.29 -28.96 -10.40
C MET A 1 -3.59 -27.98 -9.47
N LEU A 2 -4.25 -27.23 -8.57
CA LEU A 2 -3.55 -26.30 -7.64
C LEU A 2 -2.60 -27.01 -6.66
N ARG A 3 -2.97 -28.19 -6.12
CA ARG A 3 -2.10 -28.98 -5.23
C ARG A 3 -0.86 -29.57 -5.94
N GLU A 4 -0.99 -29.91 -7.20
CA GLU A 4 0.09 -30.46 -8.01
C GLU A 4 1.07 -29.37 -8.49
N PHE A 5 0.55 -28.18 -8.68
CA PHE A 5 1.30 -27.01 -9.03
C PHE A 5 2.15 -26.50 -7.85
N ALA A 6 1.59 -26.44 -6.63
CA ALA A 6 2.33 -26.11 -5.42
C ALA A 6 3.53 -27.08 -5.20
N ARG A 7 3.36 -28.37 -5.47
CA ARG A 7 4.43 -29.39 -5.39
C ARG A 7 5.57 -29.18 -6.39
N ARG A 8 5.31 -28.60 -7.56
CA ARG A 8 6.36 -28.32 -8.55
C ARG A 8 7.18 -27.08 -8.26
N VAL A 9 6.61 -26.11 -7.58
CA VAL A 9 7.30 -24.86 -7.22
C VAL A 9 8.19 -25.02 -6.00
N VAL A 10 7.82 -25.92 -5.09
CA VAL A 10 8.59 -26.27 -3.88
C VAL A 10 9.43 -27.54 -4.13
N GLY A 11 10.10 -27.62 -5.26
CA GLY A 11 10.94 -28.75 -5.65
C GLY A 11 12.12 -28.96 -4.71
N GLY A 12 11.91 -29.82 -3.71
CA GLY A 12 12.91 -30.30 -2.76
C GLY A 12 12.27 -30.69 -1.44
N GLY A 13 11.79 -31.95 -1.38
CA GLY A 13 11.64 -32.74 -0.17
C GLY A 13 11.04 -32.03 1.05
N THR A 14 9.85 -31.48 0.97
CA THR A 14 9.11 -31.06 2.15
C THR A 14 8.20 -32.19 2.60
N ASP A 15 8.25 -32.47 3.88
CA ASP A 15 7.37 -33.35 4.63
C ASP A 15 5.89 -33.05 4.22
N PRO A 16 5.10 -34.06 3.79
CA PRO A 16 3.70 -33.87 3.41
C PRO A 16 2.77 -33.44 4.55
N GLY A 17 3.29 -33.22 5.75
CA GLY A 17 2.58 -32.72 6.90
C GLY A 17 2.71 -31.21 7.16
N VAL A 18 3.49 -30.46 6.40
CA VAL A 18 3.50 -29.00 6.49
C VAL A 18 2.31 -28.49 5.69
N GLU A 19 1.17 -28.44 6.32
CA GLU A 19 0.00 -27.69 5.84
C GLU A 19 0.42 -26.25 5.57
N VAL A 20 -0.15 -25.68 4.52
CA VAL A 20 0.01 -24.30 4.04
C VAL A 20 -0.38 -23.22 5.09
N ASP A 21 -0.47 -23.58 6.35
CA ASP A 21 -0.64 -22.72 7.51
C ASP A 21 0.59 -21.83 7.81
N SER A 22 1.71 -22.11 7.15
CA SER A 22 2.90 -21.26 7.20
C SER A 22 2.77 -19.95 6.39
N LEU A 23 1.71 -19.78 5.63
CA LEU A 23 1.21 -18.51 5.13
C LEU A 23 0.36 -17.77 6.19
N LYS A 24 0.70 -17.88 7.43
CA LYS A 24 0.17 -17.03 8.53
C LYS A 24 0.83 -15.66 8.46
N ILE A 25 0.35 -14.93 7.89
CA ILE A 25 -0.02 -13.71 7.31
C ILE A 25 -0.22 -12.66 8.36
N LEU A 26 0.64 -11.70 8.24
CA LEU A 26 0.47 -10.37 8.77
C LEU A 26 -0.80 -9.75 8.15
N GLY A 27 -1.96 -10.16 8.66
CA GLY A 27 -3.23 -9.55 8.32
C GLY A 27 -3.68 -8.66 9.46
N LEU A 28 -4.56 -7.74 9.19
CA LEU A 28 -5.25 -6.92 10.18
C LEU A 28 -5.99 -7.75 11.26
N GLU A 29 -6.01 -9.06 11.11
CA GLU A 29 -6.69 -10.05 11.97
C GLU A 29 -5.77 -10.66 13.04
N GLU A 30 -4.45 -10.48 12.93
CA GLU A 30 -3.51 -11.06 13.91
C GLU A 30 -3.40 -10.16 15.16
N SER A 31 -3.20 -10.77 16.32
CA SER A 31 -2.99 -9.98 17.52
C SER A 31 -1.66 -9.21 17.43
N PRO A 32 -1.58 -7.97 17.93
CA PRO A 32 -0.37 -7.17 17.87
C PRO A 32 0.87 -7.89 18.44
N ALA A 33 0.73 -8.60 19.58
CA ALA A 33 1.84 -9.31 20.20
C ALA A 33 2.37 -10.46 19.34
N LYS A 34 1.48 -11.19 18.66
CA LYS A 34 1.89 -12.29 17.77
C LYS A 34 2.56 -11.75 16.51
N LEU A 35 2.03 -10.67 15.98
CA LEU A 35 2.61 -9.98 14.83
C LEU A 35 4.00 -9.44 15.15
N GLU A 36 4.18 -8.84 16.32
CA GLU A 36 5.49 -8.36 16.78
C GLU A 36 6.51 -9.48 16.91
N ALA A 37 6.11 -10.63 17.46
CA ALA A 37 7.01 -11.77 17.60
C ALA A 37 7.49 -12.26 16.21
N VAL A 38 6.59 -12.35 15.24
CA VAL A 38 6.93 -12.74 13.85
C VAL A 38 7.82 -11.70 13.20
N ILE A 39 7.53 -10.43 13.35
CA ILE A 39 8.35 -9.36 12.76
C ILE A 39 9.74 -9.31 13.42
N ALA A 40 9.82 -9.46 14.74
CA ALA A 40 11.10 -9.48 15.46
C ALA A 40 11.98 -10.65 15.02
N GLU A 41 11.39 -11.83 14.87
CA GLU A 41 12.10 -13.00 14.34
C GLU A 41 12.60 -12.76 12.91
N GLN A 42 11.74 -12.25 12.03
CA GLN A 42 12.10 -11.96 10.65
C GLN A 42 13.22 -10.93 10.55
N GLN A 43 13.22 -9.92 11.42
CA GLN A 43 14.25 -8.90 11.41
C GLN A 43 15.56 -9.40 11.97
N SER A 44 15.53 -10.21 13.02
CA SER A 44 16.74 -10.88 13.53
C SER A 44 17.40 -11.75 12.47
N LEU A 45 16.58 -12.47 11.69
CA LEU A 45 17.08 -13.27 10.56
C LEU A 45 17.59 -12.38 9.42
N ALA A 46 16.91 -11.28 9.14
CA ALA A 46 17.31 -10.31 8.11
C ALA A 46 18.65 -9.63 8.45
N GLU A 47 18.92 -9.38 9.71
CA GLU A 47 20.21 -8.83 10.16
C GLU A 47 21.40 -9.76 9.83
N CYS A 48 21.15 -11.07 9.70
CA CYS A 48 22.15 -12.06 9.33
C CYS A 48 22.29 -12.26 7.82
N ASP A 49 21.36 -11.77 7.00
CA ASP A 49 21.40 -11.89 5.53
C ASP A 49 21.76 -10.56 4.86
N GLY A 50 22.98 -10.47 4.33
CA GLY A 50 23.48 -9.25 3.69
C GLY A 50 22.66 -8.77 2.48
N ARG A 51 21.90 -9.65 1.81
CA ARG A 51 21.02 -9.27 0.69
C ARG A 51 19.80 -8.53 1.22
N ILE A 52 19.25 -8.98 2.34
CA ILE A 52 18.11 -8.35 2.99
C ILE A 52 18.52 -7.04 3.62
N GLN A 53 19.68 -6.98 4.25
CA GLN A 53 20.25 -5.72 4.76
C GLN A 53 20.41 -4.70 3.65
N ALA A 54 20.98 -5.10 2.50
CA ALA A 54 21.14 -4.23 1.34
C ALA A 54 19.78 -3.75 0.79
N LEU A 55 18.79 -4.63 0.74
CA LEU A 55 17.45 -4.28 0.32
C LEU A 55 16.80 -3.26 1.28
N LEU A 56 16.82 -3.54 2.57
CA LEU A 56 16.26 -2.63 3.58
C LEU A 56 16.95 -1.26 3.52
N ALA A 57 18.27 -1.24 3.41
CA ALA A 57 19.04 -0.01 3.25
C ALA A 57 18.68 0.76 1.98
N SER A 58 18.35 0.06 0.88
CA SER A 58 17.97 0.68 -0.38
C SER A 58 16.53 1.24 -0.40
N ILE A 59 15.65 0.68 0.44
CA ILE A 59 14.22 1.02 0.42
C ILE A 59 13.86 2.10 1.45
N TYR A 60 14.27 1.96 2.72
CA TYR A 60 13.89 2.92 3.76
C TYR A 60 14.85 3.09 4.92
N LEU A 61 15.93 2.36 5.00
CA LEU A 61 16.60 2.24 6.26
C LEU A 61 18.04 2.69 6.17
N SER A 62 18.28 4.00 6.30
CA SER A 62 19.62 4.47 6.68
C SER A 62 19.85 4.30 8.19
N ALA A 63 21.08 4.46 8.63
CA ALA A 63 21.39 4.50 10.06
C ALA A 63 20.80 5.72 10.77
N ASP A 64 20.46 6.77 10.03
CA ASP A 64 19.87 8.02 10.52
C ASP A 64 18.38 8.10 10.19
N ARG A 65 17.54 7.75 11.14
CA ARG A 65 16.10 7.77 11.01
C ARG A 65 15.53 9.18 10.86
N ALA A 66 16.12 10.16 11.50
CA ALA A 66 15.68 11.54 11.39
C ALA A 66 15.87 12.03 9.95
N ALA A 67 17.02 11.71 9.37
CA ALA A 67 17.30 12.01 7.96
C ALA A 67 16.35 11.27 7.01
N ASP A 68 15.97 10.02 7.29
CA ASP A 68 15.00 9.27 6.47
C ASP A 68 13.63 9.96 6.44
N PHE A 69 13.12 10.41 7.58
CA PHE A 69 11.86 11.15 7.65
C PHE A 69 11.93 12.48 6.89
N ALA A 70 13.02 13.25 7.09
CA ALA A 70 13.22 14.51 6.38
C ALA A 70 13.33 14.30 4.87
N ARG A 71 14.06 13.28 4.44
CA ARG A 71 14.20 12.91 3.03
C ARG A 71 12.86 12.50 2.41
N TYR A 72 12.04 11.73 3.14
CA TYR A 72 10.70 11.39 2.65
C TYR A 72 9.83 12.63 2.47
N LEU A 73 9.83 13.55 3.42
CA LEU A 73 9.07 14.80 3.33
C LEU A 73 9.47 15.65 2.11
N GLY A 74 10.77 15.66 1.74
CA GLY A 74 11.29 16.34 0.55
C GLY A 74 11.22 15.51 -0.74
N SER A 75 10.68 14.28 -0.70
CA SER A 75 10.69 13.36 -1.83
C SER A 75 9.63 13.70 -2.88
N ARG A 76 9.93 13.35 -4.13
CA ARG A 76 8.95 13.39 -5.24
C ARG A 76 7.73 12.52 -4.97
N ASP A 77 7.91 11.41 -4.28
CA ASP A 77 6.84 10.50 -3.92
C ASP A 77 5.82 11.18 -3.00
N PHE A 78 6.30 11.90 -1.98
CA PHE A 78 5.41 12.66 -1.12
C PHE A 78 4.77 13.84 -1.85
N GLU A 79 5.52 14.57 -2.67
CA GLU A 79 5.00 15.68 -3.49
C GLU A 79 3.82 15.22 -4.36
N VAL A 80 3.98 14.08 -5.06
CA VAL A 80 2.91 13.50 -5.89
C VAL A 80 1.74 13.04 -5.06
N THR A 81 1.99 12.37 -3.94
CA THR A 81 0.94 11.87 -3.04
C THR A 81 0.10 13.04 -2.53
N LEU A 82 0.74 14.08 -2.01
CA LEU A 82 0.08 15.29 -1.52
C LEU A 82 -0.74 15.99 -2.61
N LYS A 83 -0.14 16.18 -3.78
CA LYS A 83 -0.81 16.78 -4.94
C LYS A 83 -2.07 16.01 -5.35
N LEU A 84 -2.03 14.67 -5.35
CA LEU A 84 -3.18 13.86 -5.71
C LEU A 84 -4.27 13.90 -4.63
N LEU A 85 -3.92 13.88 -3.35
CA LEU A 85 -4.88 14.09 -2.26
C LEU A 85 -5.61 15.42 -2.43
N GLU A 86 -4.90 16.51 -2.65
CA GLU A 86 -5.47 17.85 -2.86
C GLU A 86 -6.30 17.95 -4.14
N LEU A 87 -5.86 17.33 -5.23
CA LEU A 87 -6.57 17.31 -6.51
C LEU A 87 -7.97 16.71 -6.38
N PHE A 88 -8.12 15.70 -5.55
CA PHE A 88 -9.41 15.05 -5.28
C PHE A 88 -10.15 15.61 -4.06
N GLY A 89 -9.67 16.74 -3.52
CA GLY A 89 -10.41 17.52 -2.55
C GLY A 89 -10.14 17.16 -1.09
N ALA A 90 -9.10 16.39 -0.77
CA ALA A 90 -8.65 16.23 0.60
C ALA A 90 -8.22 17.57 1.19
N ARG A 91 -8.69 17.90 2.38
CA ARG A 91 -8.47 19.18 3.06
C ARG A 91 -7.61 18.99 4.29
N ARG A 92 -6.89 20.02 4.68
CA ARG A 92 -6.09 19.99 5.91
C ARG A 92 -6.91 19.73 7.19
N SER A 93 -8.20 20.05 7.17
CA SER A 93 -9.15 19.80 8.26
C SER A 93 -9.75 18.40 8.26
N ASP A 94 -9.54 17.62 7.20
CA ASP A 94 -10.10 16.27 7.10
C ASP A 94 -9.39 15.32 8.05
N ARG A 95 -10.15 14.37 8.60
CA ARG A 95 -9.60 13.27 9.36
C ARG A 95 -9.09 12.22 8.38
N ILE A 96 -7.78 12.05 8.33
CA ILE A 96 -7.07 11.15 7.44
C ILE A 96 -6.39 10.02 8.20
N CYS A 97 -6.51 8.79 7.73
CA CYS A 97 -5.82 7.63 8.28
C CYS A 97 -4.99 6.94 7.22
N GLU A 98 -3.70 6.77 7.47
CA GLU A 98 -2.87 5.84 6.75
C GLU A 98 -3.01 4.44 7.36
N ILE A 99 -3.22 3.41 6.51
CA ILE A 99 -3.30 2.01 6.93
C ILE A 99 -2.09 1.26 6.39
N GLY A 100 -1.37 0.57 7.27
CA GLY A 100 -0.17 -0.20 6.93
C GLY A 100 1.00 0.70 6.56
N GLY A 101 1.20 1.78 7.31
CA GLY A 101 2.22 2.78 6.99
C GLY A 101 3.65 2.41 7.39
N GLY A 102 3.87 1.22 7.99
CA GLY A 102 5.18 0.79 8.44
C GLY A 102 5.83 1.82 9.38
N PRO A 103 6.98 2.43 9.02
CA PRO A 103 7.61 3.46 9.83
C PRO A 103 6.77 4.73 10.03
N GLY A 104 5.69 4.93 9.24
CA GLY A 104 4.79 6.07 9.34
C GLY A 104 5.30 7.33 8.62
N PHE A 105 6.13 7.18 7.62
CA PHE A 105 6.68 8.30 6.85
C PHE A 105 5.59 9.19 6.25
N LEU A 106 4.58 8.57 5.61
CA LEU A 106 3.51 9.34 4.96
C LEU A 106 2.62 10.02 6.01
N ALA A 107 2.17 9.31 7.04
CA ALA A 107 1.34 9.91 8.09
C ALA A 107 2.05 11.09 8.76
N TRP A 108 3.33 10.92 9.10
CA TRP A 108 4.12 12.02 9.66
C TRP A 108 4.28 13.18 8.67
N ALA A 109 4.58 12.91 7.40
CA ALA A 109 4.72 13.97 6.41
C ALA A 109 3.41 14.74 6.16
N LEU A 110 2.25 14.06 6.22
CA LEU A 110 0.94 14.72 6.17
C LEU A 110 0.74 15.64 7.37
N LEU A 111 1.10 15.21 8.58
CA LEU A 111 1.05 16.05 9.77
C LEU A 111 1.95 17.29 9.60
N GLN A 112 3.20 17.11 9.16
CA GLN A 112 4.12 18.23 8.90
C GLN A 112 3.62 19.18 7.80
N SER A 113 2.80 18.68 6.89
CA SER A 113 2.19 19.47 5.82
C SER A 113 0.90 20.18 6.24
N GLY A 114 0.55 20.11 7.53
CA GLY A 114 -0.57 20.86 8.12
C GLY A 114 -1.91 20.15 8.13
N PHE A 115 -1.97 18.83 7.91
CA PHE A 115 -3.18 18.07 8.22
C PHE A 115 -3.38 18.04 9.74
N LEU A 116 -4.59 18.39 10.19
CA LEU A 116 -4.86 18.59 11.62
C LEU A 116 -5.20 17.29 12.35
N HIS A 117 -5.72 16.30 11.64
CA HIS A 117 -6.23 15.05 12.21
C HIS A 117 -5.67 13.85 11.44
N VAL A 118 -4.44 13.46 11.79
CA VAL A 118 -3.74 12.34 11.16
C VAL A 118 -3.78 11.13 12.08
N GLU A 119 -4.23 10.01 11.55
CA GLU A 119 -4.22 8.70 12.19
C GLU A 119 -3.32 7.74 11.40
N LEU A 120 -2.72 6.79 12.09
CA LEU A 120 -1.94 5.70 11.52
C LEU A 120 -2.43 4.38 12.12
N LEU A 121 -2.87 3.44 11.29
CA LEU A 121 -3.10 2.06 11.70
C LEU A 121 -1.92 1.21 11.23
N GLU A 122 -1.07 0.84 12.20
CA GLU A 122 0.13 0.03 11.94
C GLU A 122 0.35 -0.91 13.13
N PRO A 123 0.25 -2.23 12.92
CA PRO A 123 0.37 -3.19 14.01
C PRO A 123 1.80 -3.35 14.54
N SER A 124 2.82 -3.02 13.75
CA SER A 124 4.21 -3.18 14.15
C SER A 124 4.73 -2.01 14.98
N ASP A 125 5.29 -2.33 16.15
CA ASP A 125 6.04 -1.39 17.01
C ASP A 125 7.54 -1.47 16.79
N TYR A 126 8.00 -2.24 15.84
CA TYR A 126 9.41 -2.40 15.63
C TYR A 126 10.08 -1.06 15.32
N TYR A 127 11.27 -0.85 15.90
CA TYR A 127 11.97 0.43 15.81
C TYR A 127 12.32 0.81 14.37
N ASN A 128 12.72 -0.16 13.58
CA ASN A 128 13.23 0.07 12.23
C ASN A 128 12.15 0.09 11.15
N THR A 129 11.22 -0.85 11.16
CA THR A 129 10.24 -1.07 10.08
C THR A 129 8.81 -0.76 10.49
N GLY A 130 8.58 -0.55 11.78
CA GLY A 130 7.29 -0.16 12.36
C GLY A 130 7.35 1.21 13.03
N THR A 131 6.39 1.48 13.90
CA THR A 131 6.17 2.79 14.52
C THR A 131 7.12 3.12 15.67
N GLY A 132 8.05 2.23 16.04
CA GLY A 132 8.89 2.39 17.22
C GLY A 132 9.69 3.69 17.23
N TYR A 133 10.39 4.03 16.15
CA TYR A 133 11.08 5.32 16.07
C TYR A 133 10.10 6.51 16.02
N LEU A 134 9.02 6.40 15.27
CA LEU A 134 8.03 7.48 15.14
C LEU A 134 7.47 7.92 16.49
N LYS A 135 7.23 6.98 17.39
CA LYS A 135 6.74 7.24 18.76
C LYS A 135 7.73 8.04 19.63
N THR A 136 9.01 8.06 19.28
CA THR A 136 10.01 8.84 19.99
C THR A 136 10.08 10.31 19.53
N ARG A 137 9.40 10.66 18.45
CA ARG A 137 9.45 11.99 17.85
C ARG A 137 8.46 12.94 18.50
N SER A 138 8.95 14.04 19.02
CA SER A 138 8.10 15.09 19.61
C SER A 138 7.20 15.78 18.57
N ASP A 139 7.64 15.86 17.31
CA ASP A 139 6.88 16.45 16.21
C ASP A 139 5.80 15.52 15.62
N ALA A 140 5.68 14.28 16.13
CA ALA A 140 4.59 13.37 15.85
C ALA A 140 3.50 13.34 16.92
N ALA A 141 3.63 14.14 17.99
CA ALA A 141 2.72 14.12 19.16
C ALA A 141 1.24 14.43 18.83
N GLY A 142 0.97 15.05 17.68
CA GLY A 142 -0.40 15.33 17.19
C GLY A 142 -1.06 14.17 16.45
N MET A 143 -0.36 13.06 16.24
CA MET A 143 -0.85 11.91 15.50
C MET A 143 -1.39 10.82 16.42
N VAL A 144 -2.47 10.15 16.01
CA VAL A 144 -3.02 8.98 16.70
C VAL A 144 -2.53 7.72 16.02
N ILE A 145 -1.89 6.82 16.79
CA ILE A 145 -1.38 5.54 16.28
C ILE A 145 -2.21 4.41 16.88
N HIS A 146 -2.86 3.64 16.02
CA HIS A 146 -3.61 2.44 16.34
C HIS A 146 -2.79 1.20 15.98
N ARG A 147 -2.81 0.18 16.82
CA ARG A 147 -2.04 -1.05 16.61
C ARG A 147 -2.88 -2.21 16.10
N ASP A 148 -4.18 -2.15 16.30
CA ASP A 148 -5.10 -3.19 15.82
C ASP A 148 -6.44 -2.60 15.38
N LEU A 149 -7.22 -3.43 14.67
CA LEU A 149 -8.53 -3.04 14.18
C LEU A 149 -9.53 -2.77 15.30
N ALA A 150 -9.45 -3.48 16.43
CA ALA A 150 -10.40 -3.33 17.51
C ALA A 150 -10.23 -1.96 18.17
N ASP A 151 -8.99 -1.57 18.49
CA ASP A 151 -8.64 -0.25 19.00
C ASP A 151 -9.04 0.84 18.01
N TRP A 152 -8.70 0.67 16.74
CA TRP A 152 -9.07 1.61 15.71
C TRP A 152 -10.59 1.78 15.56
N HIS A 153 -11.36 0.67 15.61
CA HIS A 153 -12.82 0.72 15.54
C HIS A 153 -13.45 1.31 16.80
N ALA A 154 -12.86 1.12 17.98
CA ALA A 154 -13.33 1.69 19.23
C ALA A 154 -13.24 3.23 19.25
N ALA A 155 -12.30 3.81 18.53
CA ALA A 155 -12.22 5.26 18.37
C ALA A 155 -13.49 5.78 17.70
N SER A 156 -14.17 6.74 18.32
CA SER A 156 -15.52 7.20 17.92
C SER A 156 -15.54 8.01 16.60
N ALA A 157 -14.43 8.60 16.24
CA ALA A 157 -14.34 9.49 15.09
C ALA A 157 -14.37 8.72 13.76
N ARG A 158 -15.14 9.23 12.79
CA ARG A 158 -15.19 8.70 11.44
C ARG A 158 -14.24 9.46 10.51
N LEU A 159 -13.67 8.73 9.57
CA LEU A 159 -12.68 9.24 8.62
C LEU A 159 -13.31 9.90 7.40
N ASP A 160 -12.70 10.96 6.93
CA ASP A 160 -12.98 11.60 5.65
C ASP A 160 -12.11 11.01 4.55
N VAL A 161 -10.89 10.61 4.89
CA VAL A 161 -9.90 10.06 3.95
C VAL A 161 -9.19 8.84 4.56
N VAL A 162 -9.07 7.80 3.77
CA VAL A 162 -8.17 6.67 4.04
C VAL A 162 -7.09 6.65 2.97
N VAL A 163 -5.86 6.35 3.37
CA VAL A 163 -4.73 6.14 2.48
C VAL A 163 -4.11 4.78 2.76
N THR A 164 -3.93 3.99 1.71
CA THR A 164 -3.08 2.81 1.72
C THR A 164 -1.99 3.00 0.68
N LYS A 165 -0.77 2.61 1.00
CA LYS A 165 0.35 2.77 0.09
C LYS A 165 1.22 1.55 0.13
N ASN A 166 1.29 0.83 -1.00
CA ASN A 166 2.02 -0.44 -1.09
C ASN A 166 1.62 -1.39 0.06
N CYS A 167 0.32 -1.60 0.26
CA CYS A 167 -0.20 -2.20 1.48
C CYS A 167 -1.31 -3.24 1.25
N ILE A 168 -2.27 -3.01 0.33
CA ILE A 168 -3.45 -3.87 0.27
C ILE A 168 -3.17 -5.29 -0.25
N HIS A 169 -2.01 -5.52 -0.87
CA HIS A 169 -1.54 -6.86 -1.24
C HIS A 169 -1.18 -7.73 -0.01
N HIS A 170 -1.04 -7.14 1.17
CA HIS A 170 -0.91 -7.85 2.44
C HIS A 170 -2.27 -8.30 3.02
N PHE A 171 -3.40 -7.80 2.50
CA PHE A 171 -4.71 -8.13 3.06
C PHE A 171 -5.15 -9.52 2.61
N LYS A 172 -5.18 -10.48 3.54
CA LYS A 172 -5.62 -11.86 3.28
C LYS A 172 -7.00 -11.96 2.67
N ASN A 173 -7.93 -11.22 3.27
CA ASN A 173 -9.31 -11.12 2.84
C ASN A 173 -9.61 -9.66 2.53
N LEU A 174 -9.25 -9.25 1.32
CA LEU A 174 -9.36 -7.86 0.91
C LEU A 174 -10.78 -7.31 1.03
N SER A 175 -11.80 -8.09 0.65
CA SER A 175 -13.20 -7.64 0.74
C SER A 175 -13.65 -7.45 2.20
N GLN A 176 -13.23 -8.32 3.11
CA GLN A 176 -13.54 -8.19 4.53
C GLN A 176 -12.81 -6.98 5.14
N SER A 177 -11.53 -6.83 4.83
CA SER A 177 -10.75 -5.66 5.26
C SER A 177 -11.34 -4.35 4.72
N ALA A 178 -11.75 -4.34 3.45
CA ALA A 178 -12.41 -3.19 2.86
C ALA A 178 -13.76 -2.87 3.54
N ALA A 179 -14.54 -3.90 3.89
CA ALA A 179 -15.79 -3.71 4.64
C ALA A 179 -15.55 -3.11 6.04
N ALA A 180 -14.48 -3.56 6.73
CA ALA A 180 -14.07 -2.99 8.01
C ALA A 180 -13.62 -1.51 7.86
N ILE A 181 -12.83 -1.20 6.86
CA ILE A 181 -12.42 0.17 6.52
C ILE A 181 -13.66 1.04 6.25
N ARG A 182 -14.61 0.52 5.45
CA ARG A 182 -15.86 1.23 5.12
C ARG A 182 -16.66 1.62 6.37
N GLN A 183 -16.74 0.74 7.37
CA GLN A 183 -17.47 1.03 8.61
C GLN A 183 -16.89 2.23 9.36
N LYS A 184 -15.59 2.49 9.21
CA LYS A 184 -14.88 3.60 9.85
C LYS A 184 -14.97 4.92 9.09
N MET A 185 -15.33 4.89 7.82
CA MET A 185 -15.39 6.06 6.95
C MET A 185 -16.76 6.74 7.02
N ARG A 186 -16.80 8.05 6.72
CA ARG A 186 -18.05 8.80 6.49
C ARG A 186 -18.62 8.44 5.12
N LYS A 187 -19.90 8.80 4.90
CA LYS A 187 -20.50 8.80 3.57
C LYS A 187 -19.65 9.68 2.63
N ASP A 188 -19.51 9.26 1.39
CA ASP A 188 -18.73 9.93 0.34
C ASP A 188 -17.24 10.13 0.67
N ALA A 189 -16.73 9.52 1.75
CA ALA A 189 -15.33 9.53 2.09
C ALA A 189 -14.48 8.82 1.03
N LEU A 190 -13.24 9.24 0.92
CA LEU A 190 -12.31 8.80 -0.13
C LEU A 190 -11.27 7.83 0.40
N TRP A 191 -11.02 6.77 -0.34
CA TRP A 191 -9.91 5.85 -0.10
C TRP A 191 -8.94 5.90 -1.27
N PHE A 192 -7.73 6.37 -1.01
CA PHE A 192 -6.62 6.41 -1.95
C PHE A 192 -5.73 5.19 -1.75
N SER A 193 -5.59 4.35 -2.77
CA SER A 193 -4.64 3.24 -2.79
C SER A 193 -3.51 3.59 -3.74
N PHE A 194 -2.33 3.88 -3.19
CA PHE A 194 -1.14 4.28 -3.94
C PHE A 194 -0.19 3.10 -4.12
N ARG A 195 0.38 3.01 -5.32
CA ARG A 195 1.58 2.21 -5.62
C ARG A 195 1.50 0.75 -5.21
N GLU A 196 0.35 0.13 -5.48
CA GLU A 196 0.18 -1.29 -5.20
C GLU A 196 1.02 -2.18 -6.12
N TRP A 197 1.26 -3.37 -5.65
CA TRP A 197 1.86 -4.42 -6.44
C TRP A 197 0.81 -5.14 -7.26
N PHE A 198 1.20 -5.48 -8.51
CA PHE A 198 0.32 -6.14 -9.45
C PHE A 198 1.01 -7.35 -10.06
N ALA A 199 0.29 -8.47 -10.15
CA ALA A 199 0.66 -9.63 -10.94
C ALA A 199 -0.48 -9.95 -11.91
N ASP A 200 -0.20 -9.95 -13.21
CA ASP A 200 -1.21 -10.16 -14.26
C ASP A 200 -1.30 -11.62 -14.70
N SER A 201 -0.40 -12.48 -14.24
CA SER A 201 -0.38 -13.89 -14.58
C SER A 201 0.15 -14.75 -13.41
N PRO A 202 -0.18 -16.05 -13.38
CA PRO A 202 0.39 -16.97 -12.40
C PRO A 202 1.92 -17.01 -12.41
N ASN A 203 2.54 -16.98 -13.59
CA ASN A 203 3.99 -17.01 -13.69
C ASN A 203 4.62 -15.75 -13.09
N GLU A 204 4.03 -14.59 -13.30
CA GLU A 204 4.50 -13.34 -12.70
C GLU A 204 4.34 -13.36 -11.18
N LEU A 205 3.18 -13.79 -10.67
CA LEU A 205 2.94 -13.96 -9.24
C LEU A 205 4.00 -14.89 -8.60
N TYR A 206 4.26 -16.03 -9.23
CA TYR A 206 5.29 -16.96 -8.72
C TYR A 206 6.68 -16.36 -8.74
N THR A 207 7.02 -15.66 -9.81
CA THR A 207 8.32 -15.00 -9.91
C THR A 207 8.48 -13.97 -8.80
N LEU A 208 7.46 -13.15 -8.56
CA LEU A 208 7.48 -12.15 -7.51
C LEU A 208 7.63 -12.79 -6.11
N ILE A 209 6.81 -13.80 -5.79
CA ILE A 209 6.89 -14.49 -4.51
C ILE A 209 8.24 -15.20 -4.34
N ALA A 210 8.74 -15.88 -5.37
CA ALA A 210 10.00 -16.63 -5.31
C ALA A 210 11.24 -15.73 -5.21
N THR A 211 11.17 -14.53 -5.75
CA THR A 211 12.30 -13.59 -5.74
C THR A 211 12.19 -12.54 -4.63
N HIS A 212 11.03 -12.43 -3.97
CA HIS A 212 10.85 -11.49 -2.89
C HIS A 212 11.63 -11.94 -1.65
N PRO A 213 12.48 -11.07 -1.08
CA PRO A 213 13.41 -11.48 -0.03
C PRO A 213 12.73 -11.87 1.29
N PHE A 214 11.47 -11.50 1.49
CA PHE A 214 10.74 -11.78 2.71
C PHE A 214 9.66 -12.87 2.57
N CYS A 215 9.15 -13.13 1.36
CA CYS A 215 8.10 -14.11 1.16
C CYS A 215 8.55 -15.54 1.49
N GLN A 216 9.60 -16.01 0.82
CA GLN A 216 10.09 -17.38 0.97
C GLN A 216 10.86 -17.59 2.27
N PRO A 217 11.86 -16.76 2.63
CA PRO A 217 12.67 -17.02 3.81
C PRO A 217 11.89 -16.83 5.13
N TYR A 218 10.89 -15.93 5.15
CA TYR A 218 10.26 -15.50 6.41
C TYR A 218 8.76 -15.68 6.44
N GLY A 219 8.15 -16.24 5.38
CA GLY A 219 6.71 -16.47 5.31
C GLY A 219 5.87 -15.20 5.32
N LEU A 220 6.44 -14.05 4.91
CA LEU A 220 5.69 -12.82 4.81
C LEU A 220 4.64 -12.95 3.71
N TYR A 221 3.42 -12.52 4.00
CA TYR A 221 2.34 -12.52 3.01
C TYR A 221 2.48 -11.31 2.08
N GLU A 222 3.02 -11.58 0.92
CA GLU A 222 3.16 -10.67 -0.20
C GLU A 222 2.38 -11.27 -1.37
N TRP A 223 1.12 -10.85 -1.56
CA TRP A 223 0.26 -11.49 -2.54
C TRP A 223 -0.32 -10.49 -3.54
N PRO A 224 0.46 -10.07 -4.53
CA PRO A 224 -0.02 -9.17 -5.57
C PRO A 224 -1.09 -9.82 -6.44
N TYR A 225 -2.13 -9.05 -6.72
CA TYR A 225 -3.22 -9.43 -7.62
C TYR A 225 -3.22 -8.56 -8.88
N PRO A 226 -3.95 -8.95 -9.94
CA PRO A 226 -4.29 -8.02 -11.01
C PRO A 226 -5.10 -6.84 -10.46
N ALA A 227 -4.88 -5.63 -10.95
CA ALA A 227 -5.56 -4.43 -10.44
C ALA A 227 -7.09 -4.56 -10.42
N ARG A 228 -7.67 -5.25 -11.42
CA ARG A 228 -9.11 -5.54 -11.44
C ARG A 228 -9.60 -6.31 -10.22
N HIS A 229 -8.78 -7.22 -9.67
CA HIS A 229 -9.16 -7.99 -8.49
C HIS A 229 -9.24 -7.08 -7.26
N TYR A 230 -8.29 -6.16 -7.10
CA TYR A 230 -8.36 -5.15 -6.05
C TYR A 230 -9.62 -4.29 -6.19
N VAL A 231 -9.92 -3.83 -7.40
CA VAL A 231 -11.11 -3.02 -7.67
C VAL A 231 -12.39 -3.78 -7.35
N GLU A 232 -12.58 -4.98 -7.92
CA GLU A 232 -13.78 -5.81 -7.74
C GLU A 232 -13.98 -6.16 -6.25
N ALA A 233 -12.90 -6.50 -5.52
CA ALA A 233 -12.97 -6.85 -4.09
C ALA A 233 -13.33 -5.66 -3.19
N ILE A 234 -12.87 -4.46 -3.54
CA ILE A 234 -13.18 -3.23 -2.81
C ILE A 234 -14.61 -2.75 -3.15
N GLU A 235 -15.03 -2.86 -4.42
CA GLU A 235 -16.38 -2.47 -4.83
C GLU A 235 -17.47 -3.34 -4.17
N ILE A 236 -17.24 -4.65 -4.04
CA ILE A 236 -18.14 -5.56 -3.29
C ILE A 236 -18.31 -5.11 -1.83
N ALA A 237 -17.30 -4.49 -1.24
CA ALA A 237 -17.36 -3.98 0.13
C ALA A 237 -18.12 -2.63 0.25
N GLY A 238 -18.67 -2.08 -0.83
CA GLY A 238 -19.48 -0.86 -0.83
C GLY A 238 -18.69 0.41 -1.13
N PHE A 239 -17.80 0.29 -2.06
CA PHE A 239 -17.10 1.41 -2.66
C PHE A 239 -17.39 1.48 -4.17
N GLU A 240 -17.12 2.61 -4.79
CA GLU A 240 -17.05 2.77 -6.24
C GLU A 240 -15.65 3.24 -6.65
N LEU A 241 -15.13 2.74 -7.75
CA LEU A 241 -13.91 3.26 -8.34
C LEU A 241 -14.16 4.63 -8.95
N ALA A 242 -13.65 5.68 -8.33
CA ALA A 242 -13.92 7.08 -8.71
C ALA A 242 -12.89 7.64 -9.71
N ALA A 243 -11.63 7.17 -9.65
CA ALA A 243 -10.58 7.56 -10.57
C ALA A 243 -9.44 6.55 -10.58
N VAL A 244 -8.68 6.53 -11.67
CA VAL A 244 -7.46 5.74 -11.82
C VAL A 244 -6.35 6.65 -12.35
N VAL A 245 -5.27 6.79 -11.61
CA VAL A 245 -4.07 7.49 -12.07
C VAL A 245 -3.16 6.48 -12.77
N PRO A 246 -2.86 6.69 -14.06
CA PRO A 246 -2.10 5.69 -14.83
C PRO A 246 -0.66 5.55 -14.35
N SER A 247 -0.07 4.38 -14.59
CA SER A 247 1.37 4.17 -14.42
C SER A 247 2.15 5.17 -15.28
N GLY A 248 3.29 5.60 -14.79
CA GLY A 248 4.07 6.64 -15.46
C GLY A 248 3.72 8.08 -15.03
N TYR A 249 2.60 8.28 -14.34
CA TYR A 249 2.34 9.54 -13.66
C TYR A 249 3.39 9.76 -12.59
N ALA A 250 4.25 10.75 -12.80
CA ALA A 250 5.42 11.01 -11.94
C ALA A 250 6.39 9.83 -11.79
N ASN A 251 6.60 9.17 -12.87
CA ASN A 251 7.44 8.01 -13.13
C ASN A 251 8.16 7.37 -11.92
N ASN A 252 7.81 6.12 -11.65
CA ASN A 252 8.63 5.13 -11.00
C ASN A 252 9.46 5.54 -9.81
N CYS A 253 8.83 5.88 -8.81
CA CYS A 253 9.50 5.75 -7.57
C CYS A 253 9.45 4.29 -7.08
N LEU A 254 10.27 3.44 -7.62
CA LEU A 254 10.75 2.29 -6.88
C LEU A 254 11.55 2.75 -5.65
N SER A 255 12.13 3.96 -5.70
CA SER A 255 12.67 4.66 -4.54
C SER A 255 11.64 5.66 -4.03
N CYS A 256 11.05 5.40 -2.87
CA CYS A 256 10.18 6.34 -2.17
C CYS A 256 10.88 7.66 -1.83
N PHE A 257 12.19 7.74 -2.00
CA PHE A 257 13.06 8.80 -1.57
C PHE A 257 13.79 9.51 -2.72
N ALA A 258 13.28 9.41 -3.95
CA ALA A 258 13.86 10.16 -5.05
C ALA A 258 13.70 11.67 -4.80
N GLU A 259 14.81 12.35 -4.61
CA GLU A 259 14.88 13.81 -4.38
C GLU A 259 15.11 14.60 -5.67
N GLU A 260 15.35 13.90 -6.77
CA GLU A 260 15.61 14.50 -8.06
C GLU A 260 14.38 15.25 -8.59
N PRO A 261 14.56 16.42 -9.19
CA PRO A 261 13.46 17.17 -9.77
C PRO A 261 12.81 16.40 -10.92
N PHE A 262 11.51 16.60 -11.13
CA PHE A 262 10.80 15.99 -12.26
C PHE A 262 11.42 16.41 -13.59
N THR A 263 11.60 15.43 -14.47
CA THR A 263 12.00 15.66 -15.85
C THR A 263 10.93 16.44 -16.62
N ALA A 264 11.30 17.04 -17.75
CA ALA A 264 10.35 17.72 -18.63
C ALA A 264 9.24 16.77 -19.15
N THR A 265 9.58 15.50 -19.38
CA THR A 265 8.63 14.48 -19.82
C THR A 265 7.64 14.15 -18.71
N GLU A 266 8.10 13.93 -17.48
CA GLU A 266 7.23 13.67 -16.32
C GLU A 266 6.28 14.84 -16.06
N ARG A 267 6.78 16.07 -16.05
CA ARG A 267 5.93 17.27 -15.89
C ARG A 267 4.83 17.35 -16.94
N ARG A 268 5.14 17.04 -18.20
CA ARG A 268 4.17 17.04 -19.29
C ARG A 268 3.11 15.96 -19.08
N GLU A 269 3.52 14.74 -18.75
CA GLU A 269 2.60 13.62 -18.51
C GLU A 269 1.70 13.87 -17.29
N MET A 270 2.27 14.44 -16.22
CA MET A 270 1.51 14.87 -15.05
C MET A 270 0.46 15.93 -15.43
N ALA A 271 0.85 16.98 -16.14
CA ALA A 271 -0.06 18.05 -16.55
C ALA A 271 -1.19 17.54 -17.47
N GLU A 272 -0.90 16.62 -18.36
CA GLU A 272 -1.90 15.99 -19.22
C GLU A 272 -2.87 15.13 -18.41
N THR A 273 -2.37 14.31 -17.51
CA THR A 273 -3.18 13.47 -16.62
C THR A 273 -4.03 14.33 -15.68
N ASP A 274 -3.47 15.37 -15.08
CA ASP A 274 -4.18 16.31 -14.21
C ASP A 274 -5.37 16.95 -14.91
N ARG A 275 -5.20 17.34 -16.18
CA ARG A 275 -6.29 17.93 -16.98
C ARG A 275 -7.43 16.94 -17.16
N VAL A 276 -7.13 15.68 -17.42
CA VAL A 276 -8.16 14.63 -17.54
C VAL A 276 -8.85 14.41 -16.19
N LEU A 277 -8.09 14.29 -15.11
CA LEU A 277 -8.64 14.05 -13.77
C LEU A 277 -9.51 15.21 -13.28
N LYS A 278 -9.12 16.46 -13.54
CA LYS A 278 -9.91 17.66 -13.20
C LYS A 278 -11.20 17.76 -14.01
N GLY A 279 -11.15 17.38 -15.29
CA GLY A 279 -12.30 17.53 -16.20
C GLY A 279 -13.25 16.34 -16.18
N SER A 280 -12.73 15.13 -16.06
CA SER A 280 -13.53 13.90 -16.14
C SER A 280 -12.80 12.70 -15.54
N PRO A 281 -12.74 12.57 -14.21
CA PRO A 281 -12.07 11.43 -13.57
C PRO A 281 -12.65 10.08 -13.99
N LEU A 282 -13.93 9.98 -14.24
CA LEU A 282 -14.58 8.75 -14.75
C LEU A 282 -14.05 8.30 -16.12
N ARG A 283 -13.44 9.19 -16.89
CA ARG A 283 -12.76 8.82 -18.13
C ARG A 283 -11.56 7.91 -17.87
N THR A 284 -10.84 8.09 -16.78
CA THR A 284 -9.73 7.21 -16.40
C THR A 284 -10.22 5.84 -15.95
N VAL A 285 -11.36 5.78 -15.28
CA VAL A 285 -12.04 4.52 -14.93
C VAL A 285 -12.46 3.76 -16.21
N SER A 286 -13.06 4.47 -17.16
CA SER A 286 -13.40 3.89 -18.45
C SER A 286 -12.18 3.35 -19.21
N SER A 287 -11.05 4.07 -19.16
CA SER A 287 -9.78 3.63 -19.75
C SER A 287 -9.23 2.38 -19.06
N PHE A 288 -9.30 2.32 -17.73
CA PHE A 288 -8.93 1.13 -16.96
C PHE A 288 -9.72 -0.10 -17.41
N TRP A 289 -11.05 -0.02 -17.45
CA TRP A 289 -11.88 -1.15 -17.87
C TRP A 289 -11.71 -1.50 -19.34
N ALA A 290 -11.45 -0.53 -20.20
CA ALA A 290 -11.13 -0.78 -21.60
C ALA A 290 -9.83 -1.59 -21.76
N GLU A 291 -8.78 -1.26 -21.01
CA GLU A 291 -7.52 -2.02 -21.02
C GLU A 291 -7.70 -3.42 -20.43
N VAL A 292 -8.39 -3.58 -19.30
CA VAL A 292 -8.72 -4.89 -18.70
C VAL A 292 -9.43 -5.77 -19.72
N ASN A 293 -10.45 -5.25 -20.41
CA ASN A 293 -11.22 -5.99 -21.40
C ASN A 293 -10.41 -6.31 -22.67
N ALA A 294 -9.56 -5.40 -23.10
CA ALA A 294 -8.66 -5.63 -24.24
C ALA A 294 -7.61 -6.70 -23.93
N GLY A 295 -7.05 -6.69 -22.73
CA GLY A 295 -6.11 -7.70 -22.24
C GLY A 295 -6.72 -9.09 -22.20
N ARG A 296 -7.95 -9.21 -21.67
CA ARG A 296 -8.70 -10.48 -21.65
C ARG A 296 -8.89 -11.08 -23.07
N ARG A 297 -9.12 -10.24 -24.07
CA ARG A 297 -9.37 -10.69 -25.46
C ARG A 297 -8.10 -11.06 -26.21
N LYS A 298 -7.01 -10.35 -25.96
CA LYS A 298 -5.77 -10.44 -26.75
C LYS A 298 -4.63 -11.16 -26.03
N GLY A 299 -4.81 -11.54 -24.75
CA GLY A 299 -3.73 -12.08 -23.92
C GLY A 299 -2.56 -11.12 -23.71
N ARG A 300 -2.76 -9.82 -23.95
CA ARG A 300 -1.76 -8.76 -23.79
C ARG A 300 -2.37 -7.65 -22.95
N PHE A 301 -1.66 -7.25 -21.90
CA PHE A 301 -2.00 -6.10 -21.09
C PHE A 301 -1.12 -4.91 -21.47
N THR A 302 -1.72 -3.79 -21.78
CA THR A 302 -1.03 -2.52 -21.75
C THR A 302 -0.99 -2.11 -20.30
N ARG A 303 0.17 -1.87 -19.76
CA ARG A 303 0.33 -1.74 -18.28
C ARG A 303 0.05 -0.33 -17.76
N ARG A 304 -0.53 0.55 -18.57
CA ARG A 304 -0.72 1.95 -18.20
C ARG A 304 -1.81 2.14 -17.15
N TYR A 305 -3.00 1.56 -17.37
CA TYR A 305 -4.13 1.63 -16.45
C TYR A 305 -4.32 0.36 -15.64
N THR A 306 -3.85 -0.79 -16.12
CA THR A 306 -3.91 -2.04 -15.36
C THR A 306 -2.79 -2.19 -14.32
N ARG A 307 -1.84 -1.25 -14.27
CA ARG A 307 -0.85 -1.08 -13.19
C ARG A 307 -0.81 0.39 -12.78
N PRO A 308 -1.90 0.86 -12.19
CA PRO A 308 -2.03 2.28 -11.89
C PRO A 308 -1.05 2.74 -10.80
N GLN A 309 -0.69 4.01 -10.86
CA GLN A 309 0.01 4.70 -9.78
C GLN A 309 -0.90 4.86 -8.55
N MET A 310 -2.20 5.07 -8.79
CA MET A 310 -3.19 5.22 -7.74
C MET A 310 -4.57 4.75 -8.23
N MET A 311 -5.30 4.10 -7.35
CA MET A 311 -6.74 3.86 -7.46
C MET A 311 -7.44 4.69 -6.39
N LEU A 312 -8.49 5.42 -6.79
CA LEU A 312 -9.31 6.19 -5.89
C LEU A 312 -10.68 5.55 -5.77
N PHE A 313 -11.08 5.24 -4.57
CA PHE A 313 -12.39 4.72 -4.25
C PHE A 313 -13.20 5.73 -3.44
N ARG A 314 -14.50 5.79 -3.69
CA ARG A 314 -15.47 6.56 -2.90
C ARG A 314 -16.38 5.59 -2.16
N ARG A 315 -16.61 5.84 -0.87
CA ARG A 315 -17.61 5.08 -0.13
C ARG A 315 -19.00 5.42 -0.62
N ILE A 316 -19.78 4.39 -1.01
CA ILE A 316 -21.19 4.52 -1.39
C ILE A 316 -22.12 4.02 -0.28
N GLU A 317 -23.36 4.47 -0.30
CA GLU A 317 -24.45 3.84 0.47
C GLU A 317 -24.94 2.61 -0.28
N ILE A 318 -25.07 1.51 0.44
CA ILE A 318 -25.63 0.25 -0.04
C ILE A 318 -27.02 0.11 0.58
#